data_83079971ef5122d1fda0987d015233ff
#
_entry.id   83079971ef5122d1fda0987d015233ff
#
_cell.length_a   1.000
_cell.length_b   1.000
_cell.length_c   1.000
_cell.angle_alpha   90.00
_cell.angle_beta   90.00
_cell.angle_gamma   90.00
#
_symmetry.space_group_name_H-M   'P 1'
#
loop_
_entity.id
_entity.type
_entity.pdbx_description
1 polymer ?
#
loop_
_entity_poly.entity_id
_entity_poly.type
_entity_poly.pdbx_seq_one_letter_code
_entity_poly.pdbx_strand_id
1 'polypeptide(L)'
;AHPDDAEIGAGGLMAKYAAAGLRVGVVDLTQAEMSSNGTPEIRQAESERASSVLGLAVRVNLGLPDRTFARERLVRAIRELRPRVVLAPHWDDRHPDHVACSRITEEAVFSAKLRRYLPDVEPFEVGRLYFYFINGWAHPDIAVDVTDVYEIKRRALRCYESQFTPPGTDGRYVATPLNTGYLDFVETRDRSVGRLISAEYAEGFAAKGPVRVERL
;
A
#
# COMPACT_ATOMS: atom_id res chain seq x y z
N ALA A 1 5.31 -1.53 2.90
CA ALA A 1 6.48 -2.27 3.36
C ALA A 1 6.49 -3.67 2.77
N HIS A 2 5.42 -4.44 3.01
CA HIS A 2 5.27 -5.83 2.62
C HIS A 2 4.22 -6.01 1.51
N PRO A 3 4.24 -7.13 0.77
CA PRO A 3 3.14 -7.51 -0.11
C PRO A 3 1.85 -7.71 0.72
N ASP A 4 0.80 -7.00 0.46
CA ASP A 4 -0.54 -6.84 1.05
C ASP A 4 -0.83 -5.44 1.66
N ASP A 5 0.16 -4.73 2.17
CA ASP A 5 0.00 -3.43 2.83
C ASP A 5 -0.73 -2.40 1.95
N ALA A 6 -0.36 -2.33 0.67
CA ALA A 6 -0.96 -1.40 -0.27
C ALA A 6 -2.42 -1.74 -0.57
N GLU A 7 -2.74 -3.03 -0.67
CA GLU A 7 -4.10 -3.52 -0.86
C GLU A 7 -4.98 -3.23 0.36
N ILE A 8 -4.43 -3.39 1.57
CA ILE A 8 -5.14 -3.07 2.82
C ILE A 8 -5.50 -1.60 2.88
N GLY A 9 -4.56 -0.71 2.56
CA GLY A 9 -4.72 0.72 2.76
C GLY A 9 -5.30 1.49 1.59
N ALA A 10 -5.12 1.01 0.35
CA ALA A 10 -5.43 1.72 -0.88
C ALA A 10 -5.93 0.82 -2.03
N GLY A 11 -6.39 -0.40 -1.73
CA GLY A 11 -6.82 -1.37 -2.75
C GLY A 11 -7.98 -0.88 -3.61
N GLY A 12 -8.95 -0.21 -3.00
CA GLY A 12 -10.09 0.38 -3.70
C GLY A 12 -9.66 1.54 -4.61
N LEU A 13 -8.81 2.46 -4.11
CA LEU A 13 -8.26 3.55 -4.91
C LEU A 13 -7.49 3.01 -6.12
N MET A 14 -6.65 1.99 -5.90
CA MET A 14 -5.88 1.36 -6.98
C MET A 14 -6.81 0.77 -8.04
N ALA A 15 -7.81 0.00 -7.66
CA ALA A 15 -8.81 -0.57 -8.57
C ALA A 15 -9.58 0.51 -9.33
N LYS A 16 -10.01 1.58 -8.63
CA LYS A 16 -10.75 2.69 -9.23
C LYS A 16 -9.93 3.41 -10.29
N TYR A 17 -8.67 3.67 -10.02
CA TYR A 17 -7.80 4.38 -10.96
C TYR A 17 -7.37 3.50 -12.14
N ALA A 18 -7.12 2.20 -11.90
CA ALA A 18 -6.86 1.25 -12.98
C ALA A 18 -8.06 1.12 -13.92
N ALA A 19 -9.29 1.01 -13.39
CA ALA A 19 -10.52 0.99 -14.15
C ALA A 19 -10.75 2.28 -14.97
N ALA A 20 -10.26 3.43 -14.48
CA ALA A 20 -10.27 4.70 -15.20
C ALA A 20 -9.15 4.83 -16.25
N GLY A 21 -8.36 3.78 -16.50
CA GLY A 21 -7.28 3.77 -17.48
C GLY A 21 -5.99 4.45 -17.04
N LEU A 22 -5.85 4.78 -15.75
CA LEU A 22 -4.62 5.33 -15.20
C LEU A 22 -3.59 4.22 -14.94
N ARG A 23 -2.31 4.53 -15.12
CA ARG A 23 -1.24 3.60 -14.77
C ARG A 23 -1.04 3.59 -13.26
N VAL A 24 -1.42 2.48 -12.63
CA VAL A 24 -1.26 2.23 -11.20
C VAL A 24 -0.18 1.17 -11.00
N GLY A 25 0.69 1.38 -10.00
CA GLY A 25 1.73 0.41 -9.67
C GLY A 25 1.96 0.31 -8.18
N VAL A 26 2.56 -0.79 -7.76
CA VAL A 26 2.98 -1.06 -6.38
C VAL A 26 4.48 -1.33 -6.35
N VAL A 27 5.15 -0.79 -5.34
CA VAL A 27 6.54 -1.11 -5.00
C VAL A 27 6.54 -1.69 -3.59
N ASP A 28 6.75 -3.01 -3.49
CA ASP A 28 6.99 -3.69 -2.21
C ASP A 28 8.47 -3.51 -1.83
N LEU A 29 8.75 -3.18 -0.59
CA LEU A 29 10.13 -3.02 -0.15
C LEU A 29 10.79 -4.37 0.14
N THR A 30 10.07 -5.30 0.76
CA THR A 30 10.59 -6.60 1.19
C THR A 30 9.78 -7.75 0.58
N GLN A 31 10.26 -8.96 0.77
CA GLN A 31 9.55 -10.19 0.42
C GLN A 31 8.72 -10.75 1.58
N ALA A 32 8.68 -10.04 2.72
CA ALA A 32 8.06 -10.47 3.97
C ALA A 32 8.61 -11.82 4.46
N GLU A 33 9.93 -12.03 4.38
CA GLU A 33 10.60 -13.28 4.72
C GLU A 33 10.54 -13.63 6.21
N MET A 34 10.25 -12.64 7.08
CA MET A 34 10.03 -12.87 8.51
C MET A 34 8.54 -13.11 8.87
N SER A 35 7.68 -13.24 7.88
CA SER A 35 6.25 -13.50 8.12
C SER A 35 6.03 -14.87 8.80
N SER A 36 5.09 -14.93 9.75
CA SER A 36 4.74 -16.19 10.44
C SER A 36 4.07 -17.21 9.53
N ASN A 37 3.41 -16.75 8.46
CA ASN A 37 2.73 -17.60 7.49
C ASN A 37 3.16 -17.25 6.05
N GLY A 38 3.24 -18.28 5.22
CA GLY A 38 3.73 -18.15 3.85
C GLY A 38 5.26 -18.12 3.76
N THR A 39 5.76 -18.23 2.54
CA THR A 39 7.18 -18.04 2.18
C THR A 39 7.29 -16.88 1.20
N PRO A 40 8.50 -16.35 0.92
CA PRO A 40 8.68 -15.34 -0.12
C PRO A 40 8.04 -15.72 -1.47
N GLU A 41 8.16 -16.98 -1.89
CA GLU A 41 7.60 -17.49 -3.15
C GLU A 41 6.06 -17.49 -3.12
N ILE A 42 5.46 -17.93 -2.00
CA ILE A 42 4.00 -17.91 -1.81
C ILE A 42 3.51 -16.46 -1.84
N ARG A 43 4.16 -15.56 -1.08
CA ARG A 43 3.81 -14.13 -1.02
C ARG A 43 3.93 -13.46 -2.38
N GLN A 44 4.94 -13.80 -3.17
CA GLN A 44 5.07 -13.30 -4.53
C GLN A 44 3.90 -13.76 -5.41
N ALA A 45 3.60 -15.06 -5.42
CA ALA A 45 2.48 -15.59 -6.20
C ALA A 45 1.12 -14.98 -5.79
N GLU A 46 0.92 -14.73 -4.50
CA GLU A 46 -0.26 -14.05 -3.97
C GLU A 46 -0.34 -12.60 -4.45
N SER A 47 0.78 -11.87 -4.40
CA SER A 47 0.85 -10.47 -4.85
C SER A 47 0.65 -10.31 -6.36
N GLU A 48 1.11 -11.27 -7.16
CA GLU A 48 0.87 -11.31 -8.61
C GLU A 48 -0.61 -11.51 -8.94
N ARG A 49 -1.29 -12.43 -8.22
CA ARG A 49 -2.75 -12.61 -8.35
C ARG A 49 -3.51 -11.34 -7.93
N ALA A 50 -3.14 -10.74 -6.80
CA ALA A 50 -3.75 -9.49 -6.33
C ALA A 50 -3.54 -8.36 -7.35
N SER A 51 -2.35 -8.24 -7.93
CA SER A 51 -2.04 -7.26 -8.99
C SER A 51 -2.94 -7.42 -10.21
N SER A 52 -3.18 -8.67 -10.63
CA SER A 52 -4.07 -8.98 -11.74
C SER A 52 -5.53 -8.61 -11.43
N VAL A 53 -6.00 -8.89 -10.21
CA VAL A 53 -7.35 -8.53 -9.75
C VAL A 53 -7.56 -7.01 -9.72
N LEU A 54 -6.53 -6.25 -9.26
CA LEU A 54 -6.58 -4.79 -9.19
C LEU A 54 -6.35 -4.10 -10.54
N GLY A 55 -5.86 -4.82 -11.56
CA GLY A 55 -5.52 -4.25 -12.85
C GLY A 55 -4.25 -3.38 -12.80
N LEU A 56 -3.28 -3.73 -11.97
CA LEU A 56 -2.03 -2.97 -11.86
C LEU A 56 -1.21 -3.05 -13.15
N ALA A 57 -0.66 -1.91 -13.56
CA ALA A 57 0.22 -1.81 -14.72
C ALA A 57 1.64 -2.31 -14.41
N VAL A 58 2.06 -2.25 -13.15
CA VAL A 58 3.39 -2.67 -12.71
C VAL A 58 3.38 -3.03 -11.22
N ARG A 59 4.11 -4.07 -10.86
CA ARG A 59 4.51 -4.36 -9.49
C ARG A 59 6.00 -4.68 -9.45
N VAL A 60 6.71 -4.06 -8.51
CA VAL A 60 8.14 -4.26 -8.30
C VAL A 60 8.36 -4.62 -6.84
N ASN A 61 9.07 -5.72 -6.58
CA ASN A 61 9.58 -6.01 -5.25
C ASN A 61 11.07 -5.66 -5.20
N LEU A 62 11.47 -4.81 -4.25
CA LEU A 62 12.86 -4.37 -4.13
C LEU A 62 13.76 -5.45 -3.49
N GLY A 63 13.20 -6.48 -2.89
CA GLY A 63 13.96 -7.57 -2.27
C GLY A 63 14.86 -7.10 -1.13
N LEU A 64 14.46 -6.05 -0.42
CA LEU A 64 15.17 -5.61 0.78
C LEU A 64 14.85 -6.58 1.92
N PRO A 65 15.79 -6.85 2.83
CA PRO A 65 15.50 -7.63 4.01
C PRO A 65 14.47 -6.91 4.91
N ASP A 66 13.56 -7.68 5.52
CA ASP A 66 12.68 -7.16 6.56
C ASP A 66 13.50 -6.43 7.62
N ARG A 67 12.97 -5.35 8.19
CA ARG A 67 13.63 -4.47 9.16
C ARG A 67 14.81 -3.65 8.61
N THR A 68 15.19 -3.79 7.33
CA THR A 68 16.33 -3.08 6.75
C THR A 68 15.95 -2.45 5.41
N PHE A 69 15.82 -1.14 5.36
CA PHE A 69 15.42 -0.44 4.14
C PHE A 69 16.55 0.42 3.58
N ALA A 70 16.77 0.32 2.28
CA ALA A 70 17.77 1.09 1.55
C ALA A 70 17.09 2.17 0.70
N ARG A 71 17.26 3.44 1.10
CA ARG A 71 16.67 4.60 0.43
C ARG A 71 17.00 4.67 -1.07
N GLU A 72 18.25 4.35 -1.44
CA GLU A 72 18.73 4.40 -2.82
C GLU A 72 17.91 3.53 -3.76
N ARG A 73 17.50 2.35 -3.31
CA ARG A 73 16.66 1.43 -4.12
C ARG A 73 15.30 2.06 -4.41
N LEU A 74 14.70 2.70 -3.42
CA LEU A 74 13.40 3.37 -3.58
C LEU A 74 13.52 4.64 -4.44
N VAL A 75 14.61 5.42 -4.31
CA VAL A 75 14.86 6.58 -5.18
C VAL A 75 14.98 6.15 -6.65
N ARG A 76 15.70 5.06 -6.93
CA ARG A 76 15.79 4.50 -8.30
C ARG A 76 14.42 4.11 -8.83
N ALA A 77 13.64 3.37 -8.06
CA ALA A 77 12.29 2.99 -8.46
C ALA A 77 11.39 4.21 -8.74
N ILE A 78 11.44 5.25 -7.90
CA ILE A 78 10.69 6.50 -8.14
C ILE A 78 11.12 7.16 -9.46
N ARG A 79 12.42 7.25 -9.74
CA ARG A 79 12.94 7.88 -10.95
C ARG A 79 12.60 7.09 -12.23
N GLU A 80 12.63 5.77 -12.16
CA GLU A 80 12.30 4.87 -13.27
C GLU A 80 10.79 4.85 -13.56
N LEU A 81 9.96 4.75 -12.52
CA LEU A 81 8.50 4.67 -12.65
C LEU A 81 7.83 6.03 -12.86
N ARG A 82 8.46 7.12 -12.42
CA ARG A 82 8.02 8.52 -12.57
C ARG A 82 6.59 8.78 -12.11
N PRO A 83 6.21 8.42 -10.87
CA PRO A 83 4.84 8.53 -10.39
C PRO A 83 4.47 10.01 -10.14
N ARG A 84 3.28 10.42 -10.58
CA ARG A 84 2.73 11.75 -10.24
C ARG A 84 2.31 11.84 -8.76
N VAL A 85 1.82 10.73 -8.24
CA VAL A 85 1.37 10.57 -6.84
C VAL A 85 2.04 9.34 -6.26
N VAL A 86 2.58 9.47 -5.06
CA VAL A 86 3.10 8.37 -4.25
C VAL A 86 2.19 8.21 -3.03
N LEU A 87 1.88 6.97 -2.69
CA LEU A 87 1.22 6.61 -1.45
C LEU A 87 2.19 5.79 -0.59
N ALA A 88 2.27 6.08 0.70
CA ALA A 88 3.08 5.35 1.67
C ALA A 88 2.23 4.94 2.87
N PRO A 89 2.66 3.97 3.69
CA PRO A 89 2.04 3.72 4.98
C PRO A 89 2.02 4.97 5.86
N HIS A 90 1.02 5.08 6.72
CA HIS A 90 0.96 6.17 7.70
C HIS A 90 2.17 6.12 8.65
N TRP A 91 2.67 7.28 9.06
CA TRP A 91 3.87 7.42 9.92
C TRP A 91 3.66 7.00 11.37
N ASP A 92 2.41 6.80 11.78
CA ASP A 92 2.03 6.26 13.08
C ASP A 92 1.30 4.93 12.87
N ASP A 93 2.00 3.84 13.11
CA ASP A 93 1.49 2.47 12.97
C ASP A 93 2.19 1.58 14.01
N ARG A 94 1.49 0.54 14.46
CA ARG A 94 2.06 -0.41 15.42
C ARG A 94 3.22 -1.24 14.86
N HIS A 95 3.27 -1.40 13.51
CA HIS A 95 4.31 -2.19 12.87
C HIS A 95 5.53 -1.31 12.56
N PRO A 96 6.71 -1.61 13.13
CA PRO A 96 7.89 -0.75 12.94
C PRO A 96 8.33 -0.62 11.49
N ASP A 97 8.11 -1.63 10.64
CA ASP A 97 8.44 -1.57 9.22
C ASP A 97 7.51 -0.64 8.45
N HIS A 98 6.23 -0.50 8.86
CA HIS A 98 5.34 0.51 8.27
C HIS A 98 5.82 1.92 8.57
N VAL A 99 6.20 2.18 9.81
CA VAL A 99 6.77 3.47 10.23
C VAL A 99 8.08 3.76 9.49
N ALA A 100 8.97 2.78 9.39
CA ALA A 100 10.23 2.91 8.65
C ALA A 100 9.99 3.13 7.14
N CYS A 101 9.04 2.41 6.54
CA CYS A 101 8.63 2.58 5.14
C CYS A 101 8.06 3.98 4.88
N SER A 102 7.22 4.49 5.79
CA SER A 102 6.70 5.85 5.71
C SER A 102 7.83 6.87 5.64
N ARG A 103 8.75 6.82 6.60
CA ARG A 103 9.87 7.74 6.70
C ARG A 103 10.80 7.66 5.50
N ILE A 104 11.19 6.45 5.09
CA ILE A 104 12.13 6.28 3.98
C ILE A 104 11.49 6.73 2.66
N THR A 105 10.18 6.59 2.50
CA THR A 105 9.45 7.07 1.32
C THR A 105 9.46 8.59 1.25
N GLU A 106 9.27 9.31 2.36
CA GLU A 106 9.42 10.77 2.39
C GLU A 106 10.82 11.21 1.97
N GLU A 107 11.85 10.59 2.56
CA GLU A 107 13.24 10.87 2.23
C GLU A 107 13.56 10.56 0.76
N ALA A 108 13.00 9.47 0.22
CA ALA A 108 13.20 9.07 -1.17
C ALA A 108 12.49 10.01 -2.15
N VAL A 109 11.26 10.41 -1.87
CA VAL A 109 10.51 11.41 -2.66
C VAL A 109 11.27 12.73 -2.72
N PHE A 110 11.80 13.22 -1.60
CA PHE A 110 12.64 14.40 -1.58
C PHE A 110 13.93 14.21 -2.38
N SER A 111 14.61 13.08 -2.19
CA SER A 111 15.91 12.80 -2.80
C SER A 111 15.81 12.54 -4.31
N ALA A 112 14.66 12.08 -4.80
CA ALA A 112 14.45 11.75 -6.21
C ALA A 112 14.65 12.95 -7.15
N LYS A 113 14.42 14.19 -6.70
CA LYS A 113 14.63 15.42 -7.49
C LYS A 113 16.07 15.94 -7.45
N LEU A 114 16.94 15.42 -6.59
CA LEU A 114 18.29 15.93 -6.41
C LEU A 114 19.24 15.44 -7.50
N ARG A 115 19.66 16.31 -8.40
CA ARG A 115 20.48 15.97 -9.58
C ARG A 115 21.82 15.28 -9.26
N ARG A 116 22.44 15.63 -8.13
CA ARG A 116 23.75 15.08 -7.72
C ARG A 116 23.66 13.80 -6.90
N TYR A 117 22.45 13.40 -6.51
CA TYR A 117 22.20 12.15 -5.82
C TYR A 117 21.85 11.09 -6.85
N LEU A 118 22.57 9.96 -6.88
CA LEU A 118 22.43 8.90 -7.91
C LEU A 118 22.44 9.48 -9.34
N PRO A 119 23.56 10.08 -9.79
CA PRO A 119 23.63 10.85 -11.03
C PRO A 119 23.50 9.99 -12.30
N ASP A 120 23.54 8.69 -12.17
CA ASP A 120 23.36 7.69 -13.22
C ASP A 120 21.89 7.47 -13.62
N VAL A 121 20.93 8.02 -12.86
CA VAL A 121 19.49 7.96 -13.17
C VAL A 121 18.91 9.38 -13.15
N GLU A 122 18.16 9.73 -14.20
CA GLU A 122 17.58 11.06 -14.36
C GLU A 122 16.71 11.46 -13.15
N PRO A 123 16.90 12.69 -12.60
CA PRO A 123 16.10 13.16 -11.48
C PRO A 123 14.61 13.23 -11.83
N PHE A 124 13.77 13.04 -10.84
CA PHE A 124 12.33 13.15 -11.00
C PHE A 124 11.68 13.81 -9.77
N GLU A 125 10.75 14.72 -10.00
CA GLU A 125 9.99 15.37 -8.94
C GLU A 125 8.59 14.75 -8.84
N VAL A 126 8.28 14.15 -7.69
CA VAL A 126 6.96 13.59 -7.37
C VAL A 126 5.99 14.73 -7.09
N GLY A 127 4.82 14.71 -7.70
CA GLY A 127 3.82 15.78 -7.54
C GLY A 127 3.15 15.79 -6.16
N ARG A 128 2.84 14.64 -5.60
CA ARG A 128 2.13 14.49 -4.31
C ARG A 128 2.59 13.25 -3.58
N LEU A 129 2.61 13.33 -2.23
CA LEU A 129 2.80 12.21 -1.32
C LEU A 129 1.65 12.20 -0.32
N TYR A 130 0.95 11.08 -0.19
CA TYR A 130 -0.09 10.85 0.78
C TYR A 130 0.17 9.55 1.54
N PHE A 131 -0.52 9.35 2.66
CA PHE A 131 -0.28 8.23 3.55
C PHE A 131 -1.58 7.47 3.81
N TYR A 132 -1.55 6.14 3.62
CA TYR A 132 -2.66 5.24 3.85
C TYR A 132 -2.55 4.54 5.20
N PHE A 133 -3.68 4.13 5.76
CA PHE A 133 -3.74 3.45 7.05
C PHE A 133 -3.76 1.93 6.88
N ILE A 134 -3.02 1.20 7.75
CA ILE A 134 -2.97 -0.26 7.78
C ILE A 134 -3.56 -0.78 9.09
N ASN A 135 -2.82 -0.75 10.20
CA ASN A 135 -3.22 -1.33 11.48
C ASN A 135 -4.04 -0.42 12.39
N GLY A 136 -4.23 0.79 12.01
CA GLY A 136 -5.01 1.78 12.71
C GLY A 136 -5.66 2.74 11.74
N TRP A 137 -6.29 3.76 12.25
CA TRP A 137 -6.76 4.89 11.46
C TRP A 137 -6.84 6.13 12.34
N ALA A 138 -6.65 7.29 11.73
CA ALA A 138 -6.91 8.58 12.31
C ALA A 138 -7.96 9.30 11.45
N HIS A 139 -8.40 10.49 11.84
CA HIS A 139 -9.25 11.29 10.98
C HIS A 139 -8.51 11.60 9.67
N PRO A 140 -9.00 11.16 8.51
CA PRO A 140 -8.29 11.36 7.25
C PRO A 140 -8.42 12.82 6.77
N ASP A 141 -7.36 13.32 6.12
CA ASP A 141 -7.39 14.61 5.43
C ASP A 141 -8.08 14.53 4.07
N ILE A 142 -8.08 13.32 3.48
CA ILE A 142 -8.70 13.00 2.20
C ILE A 142 -9.44 11.69 2.34
N ALA A 143 -10.66 11.61 1.83
CA ALA A 143 -11.41 10.38 1.70
C ALA A 143 -11.84 10.19 0.24
N VAL A 144 -11.65 8.98 -0.27
CA VAL A 144 -12.02 8.62 -1.64
C VAL A 144 -13.12 7.56 -1.59
N ASP A 145 -14.27 7.87 -2.19
CA ASP A 145 -15.35 6.91 -2.39
C ASP A 145 -14.88 5.77 -3.31
N VAL A 146 -14.92 4.55 -2.78
CA VAL A 146 -14.53 3.31 -3.47
C VAL A 146 -15.65 2.29 -3.49
N THR A 147 -16.89 2.74 -3.25
CA THR A 147 -18.07 1.87 -3.17
C THR A 147 -18.24 1.01 -4.43
N ASP A 148 -18.08 1.60 -5.59
CA ASP A 148 -18.23 0.96 -6.91
C ASP A 148 -17.19 -0.14 -7.22
N VAL A 149 -16.05 -0.11 -6.54
CA VAL A 149 -14.92 -1.04 -6.75
C VAL A 149 -14.55 -1.85 -5.51
N TYR A 150 -15.32 -1.73 -4.42
CA TYR A 150 -14.94 -2.33 -3.14
C TYR A 150 -14.84 -3.86 -3.20
N GLU A 151 -15.66 -4.51 -4.03
CA GLU A 151 -15.57 -5.97 -4.23
C GLU A 151 -14.27 -6.37 -4.92
N ILE A 152 -13.69 -5.52 -5.75
CA ILE A 152 -12.37 -5.76 -6.34
C ILE A 152 -11.29 -5.74 -5.25
N LYS A 153 -11.35 -4.77 -4.31
CA LYS A 153 -10.45 -4.74 -3.14
C LYS A 153 -10.56 -6.01 -2.31
N ARG A 154 -11.79 -6.45 -1.98
CA ARG A 154 -12.02 -7.70 -1.23
C ARG A 154 -11.40 -8.91 -1.92
N ARG A 155 -11.57 -9.01 -3.23
CA ARG A 155 -10.98 -10.11 -4.03
C ARG A 155 -9.46 -10.04 -4.03
N ALA A 156 -8.86 -8.86 -4.14
CA ALA A 156 -7.42 -8.68 -4.10
C ALA A 156 -6.84 -9.10 -2.75
N LEU A 157 -7.48 -8.70 -1.63
CA LEU A 157 -7.07 -9.11 -0.29
C LEU A 157 -7.17 -10.64 -0.10
N ARG A 158 -8.22 -11.28 -0.61
CA ARG A 158 -8.38 -12.74 -0.56
C ARG A 158 -7.33 -13.51 -1.37
N CYS A 159 -6.57 -12.87 -2.26
CA CYS A 159 -5.44 -13.50 -2.93
C CYS A 159 -4.30 -13.84 -1.96
N TYR A 160 -4.22 -13.15 -0.84
CA TYR A 160 -3.23 -13.39 0.21
C TYR A 160 -3.72 -14.44 1.22
N GLU A 161 -3.96 -15.65 0.72
CA GLU A 161 -4.48 -16.77 1.52
C GLU A 161 -3.59 -17.07 2.72
N SER A 162 -2.26 -17.00 2.55
CA SER A 162 -1.31 -17.24 3.63
C SER A 162 -1.47 -16.27 4.79
N GLN A 163 -2.01 -15.06 4.54
CA GLN A 163 -2.14 -14.01 5.54
C GLN A 163 -3.54 -13.94 6.15
N PHE A 164 -4.58 -14.15 5.37
CA PHE A 164 -5.96 -13.88 5.80
C PHE A 164 -6.83 -15.12 5.97
N THR A 165 -6.33 -16.33 5.61
CA THR A 165 -7.08 -17.55 5.88
C THR A 165 -6.99 -17.91 7.36
N PRO A 166 -8.12 -18.10 8.06
CA PRO A 166 -8.12 -18.55 9.47
C PRO A 166 -7.33 -19.85 9.64
N PRO A 167 -6.64 -20.02 10.77
CA PRO A 167 -5.92 -21.24 11.04
C PRO A 167 -6.90 -22.43 11.12
N GLY A 168 -6.63 -23.47 10.35
CA GLY A 168 -7.37 -24.72 10.40
C GLY A 168 -6.77 -25.72 11.40
N THR A 169 -7.41 -26.87 11.54
CA THR A 169 -6.91 -27.98 12.37
C THR A 169 -5.76 -28.76 11.72
N ASP A 170 -5.48 -28.46 10.45
CA ASP A 170 -4.43 -29.09 9.64
C ASP A 170 -3.01 -28.54 9.91
N GLY A 171 -2.90 -27.50 10.75
CA GLY A 171 -1.63 -26.86 11.10
C GLY A 171 -0.96 -26.09 9.95
N ARG A 172 -1.65 -25.86 8.84
CA ARG A 172 -1.10 -25.16 7.67
C ARG A 172 -0.74 -23.69 7.99
N TYR A 173 -1.55 -23.02 8.81
CA TYR A 173 -1.31 -21.64 9.21
C TYR A 173 -1.36 -21.51 10.73
N VAL A 174 -0.45 -20.72 11.28
CA VAL A 174 -0.52 -20.30 12.69
C VAL A 174 -1.40 -19.09 12.86
N ALA A 175 -2.03 -18.95 14.03
CA ALA A 175 -2.87 -17.81 14.34
C ALA A 175 -2.03 -16.52 14.40
N THR A 176 -2.46 -15.50 13.70
CA THR A 176 -1.90 -14.16 13.70
C THR A 176 -3.04 -13.13 13.77
N PRO A 177 -2.76 -11.87 14.10
CA PRO A 177 -3.79 -10.84 14.02
C PRO A 177 -4.41 -10.70 12.63
N LEU A 178 -3.69 -11.05 11.56
CA LEU A 178 -4.17 -10.91 10.18
C LEU A 178 -5.22 -11.97 9.81
N ASN A 179 -5.11 -13.19 10.33
CA ASN A 179 -6.06 -14.28 10.01
C ASN A 179 -7.12 -14.52 11.10
N THR A 180 -7.25 -13.59 12.04
CA THR A 180 -8.25 -13.66 13.13
C THR A 180 -9.17 -12.42 13.13
N GLY A 181 -9.87 -12.19 11.99
CA GLY A 181 -10.86 -11.10 11.88
C GLY A 181 -10.31 -9.77 11.34
N TYR A 182 -9.09 -9.74 10.82
CA TYR A 182 -8.50 -8.50 10.34
C TYR A 182 -9.22 -7.90 9.11
N LEU A 183 -9.71 -8.73 8.19
CA LEU A 183 -10.47 -8.25 7.03
C LEU A 183 -11.77 -7.57 7.45
N ASP A 184 -12.44 -8.05 8.52
CA ASP A 184 -13.63 -7.41 9.08
C ASP A 184 -13.28 -6.04 9.67
N PHE A 185 -12.11 -5.91 10.31
CA PHE A 185 -11.60 -4.62 10.78
C PHE A 185 -11.37 -3.66 9.60
N VAL A 186 -10.73 -4.10 8.52
CA VAL A 186 -10.49 -3.28 7.32
C VAL A 186 -11.81 -2.80 6.72
N GLU A 187 -12.79 -3.69 6.58
CA GLU A 187 -14.12 -3.34 6.06
C GLU A 187 -14.84 -2.35 6.98
N THR A 188 -14.80 -2.56 8.29
CA THR A 188 -15.41 -1.66 9.28
C THR A 188 -14.79 -0.26 9.23
N ARG A 189 -13.46 -0.19 9.09
CA ARG A 189 -12.74 1.07 8.91
C ARG A 189 -13.21 1.79 7.65
N ASP A 190 -13.22 1.09 6.51
CA ASP A 190 -13.56 1.69 5.23
C ASP A 190 -15.04 2.12 5.17
N ARG A 191 -15.96 1.39 5.83
CA ARG A 191 -17.35 1.84 6.06
C ARG A 191 -17.41 3.09 6.93
N SER A 192 -16.61 3.14 8.00
CA SER A 192 -16.58 4.29 8.91
C SER A 192 -16.09 5.56 8.19
N VAL A 193 -15.06 5.45 7.35
CA VAL A 193 -14.59 6.55 6.51
C VAL A 193 -15.66 6.92 5.47
N GLY A 194 -16.33 5.95 4.86
CA GLY A 194 -17.44 6.18 3.93
C GLY A 194 -18.55 7.04 4.53
N ARG A 195 -18.91 6.79 5.80
CA ARG A 195 -19.89 7.60 6.52
C ARG A 195 -19.55 9.08 6.60
N LEU A 196 -18.27 9.43 6.67
CA LEU A 196 -17.82 10.83 6.72
C LEU A 196 -18.12 11.60 5.44
N ILE A 197 -18.26 10.91 4.31
CA ILE A 197 -18.48 11.51 2.98
C ILE A 197 -19.76 11.04 2.30
N SER A 198 -20.69 10.42 3.04
CA SER A 198 -21.96 9.90 2.53
C SER A 198 -21.80 8.81 1.46
N ALA A 199 -20.74 8.01 1.54
CA ALA A 199 -20.51 6.82 0.72
C ALA A 199 -20.68 5.54 1.54
N GLU A 200 -20.86 4.39 0.88
CA GLU A 200 -20.91 3.10 1.57
C GLU A 200 -19.52 2.68 2.03
N TYR A 201 -18.52 2.83 1.15
CA TYR A 201 -17.12 2.55 1.44
C TYR A 201 -16.23 3.71 0.95
N ALA A 202 -15.28 4.11 1.78
CA ALA A 202 -14.24 5.04 1.37
C ALA A 202 -12.89 4.65 1.98
N GLU A 203 -11.82 4.96 1.27
CA GLU A 203 -10.46 4.87 1.78
C GLU A 203 -9.97 6.25 2.21
N GLY A 204 -9.39 6.31 3.42
CA GLY A 204 -8.87 7.53 4.01
C GLY A 204 -7.37 7.68 3.80
N PHE A 205 -6.94 8.91 3.58
CA PHE A 205 -5.53 9.24 3.42
C PHE A 205 -5.17 10.46 4.26
N ALA A 206 -3.94 10.46 4.80
CA ALA A 206 -3.37 11.59 5.50
C ALA A 206 -2.41 12.38 4.60
N ALA A 207 -2.27 13.68 4.88
CA ALA A 207 -1.33 14.59 4.24
C ALA A 207 -0.54 15.35 5.29
N LYS A 208 0.78 15.58 5.07
CA LYS A 208 1.61 16.39 5.98
C LYS A 208 1.55 17.90 5.69
N GLY A 209 0.63 18.33 4.86
CA GLY A 209 0.46 19.75 4.52
C GLY A 209 -0.83 19.99 3.76
N PRO A 210 -1.14 21.24 3.40
CA PRO A 210 -2.36 21.57 2.70
C PRO A 210 -2.51 20.80 1.38
N VAL A 211 -3.69 20.25 1.16
CA VAL A 211 -4.05 19.64 -0.12
C VAL A 211 -4.54 20.71 -1.08
N ARG A 212 -3.83 20.87 -2.20
CA ARG A 212 -4.26 21.81 -3.24
C ARG A 212 -5.49 21.26 -3.94
N VAL A 213 -6.57 22.02 -3.90
CA VAL A 213 -7.81 21.78 -4.64
C VAL A 213 -7.95 22.87 -5.71
N GLU A 214 -8.23 22.49 -6.95
CA GLU A 214 -8.35 23.44 -8.06
C GLU A 214 -9.76 24.04 -8.14
N ARG A 215 -10.77 23.35 -7.63
CA ARG A 215 -12.16 23.79 -7.51
C ARG A 215 -12.78 23.22 -6.24
N LEU A 216 -13.65 23.99 -5.62
CA LEU A 216 -14.58 23.57 -4.57
C LEU A 216 -15.96 23.46 -5.16
#